data_acd49a4ed0a3e102965b78be0b33f86e
#
_entry.id   acd49a4ed0a3e102965b78be0b33f86e
#
_cell.length_a   1.000
_cell.length_b   1.000
_cell.length_c   1.000
_cell.angle_alpha   90.00
_cell.angle_beta   90.00
_cell.angle_gamma   90.00
#
_symmetry.space_group_name_H-M   'P 1'
#
loop_
_entity.id
_entity.type
_entity.pdbx_description
1 polymer ?
#
loop_
_entity_poly.entity_id
_entity_poly.type
_entity_poly.pdbx_seq_one_letter_code
_entity_poly.pdbx_strand_id
1 'polypeptide(L)'
;KHPAEVKFILVDPKKVELTLFNKIERHYLAKLPDTDEAIITDTTKVINTLNSLCIEMDNRYDLLKIAMVRNIKEYNTKFKARKLNPNDGHKFLPYIVLVIDEFADLIMTAGKEVETPIARLAQLARAIGIHLIVATQRPSVNVITGIIKANFPARIAFRVSSKIDSRT
;
A
#
# COMPACT_ATOMS: atom_id res chain seq x y z
N LYS A 1 -11.12 -13.35 3.53
CA LYS A 1 -11.97 -12.23 3.11
C LYS A 1 -12.36 -12.38 1.64
N HIS A 2 -13.53 -11.91 1.28
CA HIS A 2 -14.00 -11.93 -0.10
C HIS A 2 -13.21 -10.90 -0.95
N PRO A 3 -12.99 -11.13 -2.27
CA PRO A 3 -12.31 -10.17 -3.15
C PRO A 3 -12.94 -8.76 -3.18
N ALA A 4 -14.23 -8.66 -2.90
CA ALA A 4 -14.90 -7.36 -2.75
C ALA A 4 -14.54 -6.62 -1.43
N GLU A 5 -13.94 -7.30 -0.47
CA GLU A 5 -13.60 -6.72 0.84
C GLU A 5 -12.12 -6.40 0.97
N VAL A 6 -11.25 -7.00 0.15
CA VAL A 6 -9.81 -6.75 0.15
C VAL A 6 -9.24 -6.79 -1.26
N LYS A 7 -8.36 -5.85 -1.55
CA LYS A 7 -7.59 -5.77 -2.80
C LYS A 7 -6.10 -5.67 -2.49
N PHE A 8 -5.29 -6.27 -3.34
CA PHE A 8 -3.84 -6.21 -3.27
C PHE A 8 -3.30 -5.39 -4.44
N ILE A 9 -2.28 -4.62 -4.17
CA ILE A 9 -1.43 -3.99 -5.17
C ILE A 9 -0.05 -4.58 -4.97
N LEU A 10 0.47 -5.23 -6.00
CA LEU A 10 1.74 -5.94 -5.95
C LEU A 10 2.78 -5.20 -6.78
N VAL A 11 3.92 -4.92 -6.16
CA VAL A 11 5.07 -4.26 -6.77
C VAL A 11 6.27 -5.20 -6.70
N ASP A 12 6.76 -5.60 -7.87
CA ASP A 12 7.92 -6.49 -8.04
C ASP A 12 8.88 -5.91 -9.09
N PRO A 13 9.85 -5.07 -8.68
CA PRO A 13 10.79 -4.47 -9.61
C PRO A 13 11.64 -5.48 -10.37
N LYS A 14 11.84 -6.67 -9.80
CA LYS A 14 12.66 -7.73 -10.38
C LYS A 14 11.91 -8.69 -11.30
N LYS A 15 10.58 -8.64 -11.32
CA LYS A 15 9.71 -9.52 -12.12
C LYS A 15 9.88 -11.03 -11.83
N VAL A 16 10.19 -11.40 -10.61
CA VAL A 16 10.50 -12.80 -10.26
C VAL A 16 9.52 -13.36 -9.22
N GLU A 17 9.43 -12.72 -8.06
CA GLU A 17 8.82 -13.32 -6.89
C GLU A 17 7.28 -13.28 -6.92
N LEU A 18 6.71 -12.18 -7.39
CA LEU A 18 5.26 -11.97 -7.34
C LEU A 18 4.52 -12.36 -8.63
N THR A 19 5.23 -12.73 -9.70
CA THR A 19 4.63 -13.09 -11.00
C THR A 19 3.63 -14.24 -10.92
N LEU A 20 3.80 -15.15 -9.97
CA LEU A 20 2.87 -16.26 -9.72
C LEU A 20 1.46 -15.79 -9.37
N PHE A 21 1.32 -14.60 -8.80
CA PHE A 21 0.05 -14.01 -8.41
C PHE A 21 -0.75 -13.40 -9.55
N ASN A 22 -0.23 -13.33 -10.78
CA ASN A 22 -1.00 -12.93 -11.96
C ASN A 22 -2.29 -13.76 -12.14
N LYS A 23 -2.30 -15.02 -11.65
CA LYS A 23 -3.47 -15.90 -11.71
C LYS A 23 -4.69 -15.39 -10.96
N ILE A 24 -4.49 -14.49 -9.96
CA ILE A 24 -5.58 -13.90 -9.17
C ILE A 24 -5.95 -12.47 -9.61
N GLU A 25 -5.46 -12.04 -10.78
CA GLU A 25 -5.67 -10.69 -11.32
C GLU A 25 -7.14 -10.26 -11.31
N ARG A 26 -8.03 -11.13 -11.78
CA ARG A 26 -9.45 -10.79 -11.92
C ARG A 26 -10.22 -10.68 -10.60
N HIS A 27 -9.64 -11.12 -9.49
CA HIS A 27 -10.34 -11.21 -8.21
C HIS A 27 -9.74 -10.27 -7.16
N TYR A 28 -8.48 -10.48 -6.79
CA TYR A 28 -7.87 -9.81 -5.65
C TYR A 28 -6.96 -8.65 -6.01
N LEU A 29 -6.43 -8.59 -7.23
CA LEU A 29 -5.52 -7.52 -7.60
C LEU A 29 -6.27 -6.25 -7.99
N ALA A 30 -5.74 -5.12 -7.53
CA ALA A 30 -6.09 -3.80 -8.03
C ALA A 30 -4.97 -3.34 -8.95
N LYS A 31 -5.31 -2.87 -10.15
CA LYS A 31 -4.37 -2.34 -11.12
C LYS A 31 -4.78 -0.96 -11.59
N LEU A 32 -3.83 -0.22 -12.13
CA LEU A 32 -4.11 1.05 -12.80
C LEU A 32 -4.93 0.79 -14.08
N PRO A 33 -5.86 1.68 -14.44
CA PRO A 33 -6.74 1.50 -15.60
C PRO A 33 -6.01 1.22 -16.91
N ASP A 34 -4.85 1.84 -17.12
CA ASP A 34 -4.11 1.82 -18.38
C ASP A 34 -2.93 0.84 -18.37
N THR A 35 -2.98 -0.21 -17.55
CA THR A 35 -1.91 -1.20 -17.48
C THR A 35 -2.40 -2.58 -17.89
N ASP A 36 -1.65 -3.25 -18.76
CA ASP A 36 -1.92 -4.64 -19.17
C ASP A 36 -1.52 -5.64 -18.08
N GLU A 37 -0.49 -5.31 -17.29
CA GLU A 37 0.03 -6.16 -16.22
C GLU A 37 -0.56 -5.78 -14.87
N ALA A 38 -0.98 -6.78 -14.10
CA ALA A 38 -1.53 -6.60 -12.76
C ALA A 38 -0.44 -6.34 -11.69
N ILE A 39 0.77 -6.84 -11.93
CA ILE A 39 1.93 -6.64 -11.08
C ILE A 39 2.75 -5.48 -11.61
N ILE A 40 3.07 -4.52 -10.76
CA ILE A 40 3.77 -3.30 -11.14
C ILE A 40 5.27 -3.55 -11.07
N THR A 41 5.94 -3.37 -12.19
CA THR A 41 7.37 -3.65 -12.34
C THR A 41 8.21 -2.43 -12.72
N ASP A 42 7.56 -1.41 -13.27
CA ASP A 42 8.19 -0.17 -13.71
C ASP A 42 8.15 0.91 -12.62
N THR A 43 9.28 1.58 -12.39
CA THR A 43 9.42 2.59 -11.32
C THR A 43 8.48 3.77 -11.48
N THR A 44 8.25 4.23 -12.70
CA THR A 44 7.31 5.35 -12.97
C THR A 44 5.89 4.95 -12.61
N LYS A 45 5.49 3.72 -12.97
CA LYS A 45 4.19 3.17 -12.60
C LYS A 45 4.06 3.00 -11.09
N VAL A 46 5.13 2.63 -10.39
CA VAL A 46 5.15 2.57 -8.92
C VAL A 46 4.89 3.93 -8.31
N ILE A 47 5.59 4.98 -8.75
CA ILE A 47 5.41 6.36 -8.29
C ILE A 47 3.95 6.81 -8.52
N ASN A 48 3.43 6.59 -9.72
CA ASN A 48 2.03 6.92 -10.06
C ASN A 48 1.04 6.18 -9.15
N THR A 49 1.29 4.92 -8.87
CA THR A 49 0.46 4.10 -7.97
C THR A 49 0.50 4.64 -6.54
N LEU A 50 1.67 4.98 -6.02
CA LEU A 50 1.81 5.55 -4.68
C LEU A 50 1.09 6.89 -4.55
N ASN A 51 1.21 7.76 -5.57
CA ASN A 51 0.49 9.03 -5.61
C ASN A 51 -1.04 8.80 -5.70
N SER A 52 -1.50 7.86 -6.51
CA SER A 52 -2.92 7.49 -6.60
C SER A 52 -3.45 6.95 -5.27
N LEU A 53 -2.65 6.17 -4.53
CA LEU A 53 -3.01 5.71 -3.18
C LEU A 53 -3.09 6.86 -2.17
N CYS A 54 -2.24 7.88 -2.29
CA CYS A 54 -2.34 9.08 -1.46
C CYS A 54 -3.64 9.85 -1.75
N ILE A 55 -4.03 9.97 -3.02
CA ILE A 55 -5.31 10.58 -3.42
C ILE A 55 -6.49 9.75 -2.90
N GLU A 56 -6.46 8.44 -3.07
CA GLU A 56 -7.49 7.55 -2.53
C GLU A 56 -7.59 7.65 -1.00
N MET A 57 -6.46 7.78 -0.32
CA MET A 57 -6.42 8.01 1.12
C MET A 57 -7.18 9.29 1.50
N ASP A 58 -6.90 10.41 0.83
CA ASP A 58 -7.56 11.69 1.09
C ASP A 58 -9.07 11.60 0.81
N ASN A 59 -9.46 11.01 -0.32
CA ASN A 59 -10.87 10.78 -0.67
C ASN A 59 -11.59 9.93 0.38
N ARG A 60 -10.94 8.90 0.91
CA ARG A 60 -11.51 8.07 1.99
C ARG A 60 -11.70 8.84 3.28
N TYR A 61 -10.74 9.69 3.64
CA TYR A 61 -10.89 10.57 4.81
C TYR A 61 -12.07 11.51 4.67
N ASP A 62 -12.30 12.09 3.49
CA ASP A 62 -13.46 12.93 3.23
C ASP A 62 -14.78 12.15 3.39
N LEU A 63 -14.85 10.94 2.84
CA LEU A 63 -16.02 10.07 3.01
C LEU A 63 -16.28 9.70 4.49
N LEU A 64 -15.23 9.40 5.26
CA LEU A 64 -15.35 9.11 6.68
C LEU A 64 -15.85 10.35 7.46
N LYS A 65 -15.34 11.53 7.12
CA LYS A 65 -15.75 12.80 7.71
C LYS A 65 -17.22 13.08 7.47
N ILE A 66 -17.68 12.97 6.21
CA ILE A 66 -19.10 13.16 5.84
C ILE A 66 -19.98 12.14 6.56
N ALA A 67 -19.54 10.89 6.66
CA ALA A 67 -20.24 9.82 7.35
C ALA A 67 -20.18 9.94 8.90
N MET A 68 -19.40 10.90 9.44
CA MET A 68 -19.17 11.08 10.88
C MET A 68 -18.71 9.80 11.59
N VAL A 69 -17.69 9.14 11.04
CA VAL A 69 -17.09 7.92 11.56
C VAL A 69 -15.56 8.05 11.60
N ARG A 70 -14.90 7.22 12.44
CA ARG A 70 -13.46 7.36 12.71
C ARG A 70 -12.57 6.39 11.91
N ASN A 71 -13.15 5.33 11.36
CA ASN A 71 -12.39 4.30 10.68
C ASN A 71 -13.24 3.54 9.64
N ILE A 72 -12.56 2.82 8.75
CA ILE A 72 -13.18 2.06 7.66
C ILE A 72 -14.17 0.99 8.17
N LYS A 73 -13.94 0.39 9.34
CA LYS A 73 -14.82 -0.63 9.89
C LYS A 73 -16.19 -0.04 10.25
N GLU A 74 -16.20 1.10 10.95
CA GLU A 74 -17.42 1.84 11.28
C GLU A 74 -18.13 2.31 10.02
N TYR A 75 -17.36 2.84 9.04
CA TYR A 75 -17.88 3.29 7.77
C TYR A 75 -18.61 2.16 7.00
N ASN A 76 -17.93 1.03 6.79
CA ASN A 76 -18.50 -0.10 6.07
C ASN A 76 -19.70 -0.72 6.80
N THR A 77 -19.71 -0.73 8.13
CA THR A 77 -20.87 -1.16 8.91
C THR A 77 -22.06 -0.24 8.65
N LYS A 78 -21.84 1.08 8.65
CA LYS A 78 -22.86 2.09 8.38
C LYS A 78 -23.39 2.00 6.95
N PHE A 79 -22.50 1.77 5.98
CA PHE A 79 -22.85 1.58 4.57
C PHE A 79 -23.70 0.31 4.36
N LYS A 80 -23.28 -0.83 4.92
CA LYS A 80 -24.03 -2.10 4.85
C LYS A 80 -25.41 -1.98 5.49
N ALA A 81 -25.54 -1.18 6.54
CA ALA A 81 -26.83 -0.87 7.18
C ALA A 81 -27.69 0.13 6.40
N ARG A 82 -27.30 0.52 5.18
CA ARG A 82 -27.98 1.48 4.28
C ARG A 82 -28.21 2.86 4.92
N LYS A 83 -27.32 3.28 5.81
CA LYS A 83 -27.35 4.58 6.48
C LYS A 83 -26.54 5.66 5.76
N LEU A 84 -25.93 5.32 4.62
CA LEU A 84 -25.16 6.23 3.78
C LEU A 84 -25.75 6.20 2.37
N ASN A 85 -25.97 7.39 1.80
CA ASN A 85 -26.60 7.52 0.49
C ASN A 85 -25.55 7.37 -0.63
N PRO A 86 -25.68 6.41 -1.55
CA PRO A 86 -24.76 6.27 -2.69
C PRO A 86 -24.74 7.49 -3.62
N ASN A 87 -25.82 8.27 -3.70
CA ASN A 87 -25.87 9.48 -4.53
C ASN A 87 -24.95 10.59 -4.00
N ASP A 88 -24.56 10.53 -2.73
CA ASP A 88 -23.58 11.44 -2.12
C ASP A 88 -22.13 10.91 -2.26
N GLY A 89 -21.91 9.96 -3.18
CA GLY A 89 -20.60 9.36 -3.44
C GLY A 89 -20.20 8.23 -2.48
N HIS A 90 -21.08 7.85 -1.53
CA HIS A 90 -20.80 6.75 -0.64
C HIS A 90 -20.80 5.41 -1.35
N LYS A 91 -19.77 4.62 -1.10
CA LYS A 91 -19.59 3.25 -1.62
C LYS A 91 -18.96 2.36 -0.56
N PHE A 92 -19.10 1.05 -0.72
CA PHE A 92 -18.32 0.12 0.12
C PHE A 92 -16.82 0.32 -0.12
N LEU A 93 -16.05 0.45 0.94
CA LEU A 93 -14.61 0.65 0.87
C LEU A 93 -13.88 -0.68 1.17
N PRO A 94 -13.27 -1.34 0.18
CA PRO A 94 -12.43 -2.50 0.43
C PRO A 94 -11.15 -2.08 1.15
N TYR A 95 -10.58 -2.99 1.94
CA TYR A 95 -9.19 -2.85 2.38
C TYR A 95 -8.26 -2.93 1.17
N ILE A 96 -7.21 -2.16 1.19
CA ILE A 96 -6.15 -2.20 0.18
C ILE A 96 -4.84 -2.58 0.89
N VAL A 97 -4.14 -3.57 0.36
CA VAL A 97 -2.82 -3.98 0.85
C VAL A 97 -1.82 -3.78 -0.27
N LEU A 98 -0.94 -2.82 -0.10
CA LEU A 98 0.22 -2.62 -0.98
C LEU A 98 1.36 -3.52 -0.51
N VAL A 99 1.88 -4.34 -1.40
CA VAL A 99 3.04 -5.22 -1.16
C VAL A 99 4.16 -4.80 -2.08
N ILE A 100 5.31 -4.47 -1.52
CA ILE A 100 6.55 -4.16 -2.24
C ILE A 100 7.57 -5.24 -1.88
N ASP A 101 8.00 -6.00 -2.87
CA ASP A 101 8.92 -7.13 -2.70
C ASP A 101 10.36 -6.69 -2.40
N GLU A 102 10.91 -5.76 -3.19
CA GLU A 102 12.28 -5.26 -2.98
C GLU A 102 12.31 -3.72 -2.97
N PHE A 103 12.19 -3.17 -1.77
CA PHE A 103 12.17 -1.72 -1.57
C PHE A 103 13.49 -1.03 -1.88
N ALA A 104 14.63 -1.74 -1.68
CA ALA A 104 15.94 -1.18 -1.97
C ALA A 104 16.08 -0.73 -3.42
N ASP A 105 15.58 -1.52 -4.36
CA ASP A 105 15.68 -1.20 -5.79
C ASP A 105 14.90 0.09 -6.12
N LEU A 106 13.75 0.31 -5.49
CA LEU A 106 12.94 1.52 -5.67
C LEU A 106 13.62 2.76 -5.05
N ILE A 107 14.13 2.64 -3.84
CA ILE A 107 14.82 3.74 -3.15
C ILE A 107 16.09 4.14 -3.89
N MET A 108 16.86 3.17 -4.38
CA MET A 108 18.08 3.44 -5.13
C MET A 108 17.82 4.09 -6.49
N THR A 109 16.67 3.85 -7.09
CA THR A 109 16.29 4.37 -8.41
C THR A 109 15.59 5.72 -8.31
N ALA A 110 14.61 5.88 -7.41
CA ALA A 110 13.71 7.02 -7.36
C ALA A 110 13.77 7.79 -6.01
N GLY A 111 14.49 7.29 -5.02
CA GLY A 111 14.75 8.00 -3.78
C GLY A 111 13.50 8.59 -3.11
N LYS A 112 13.48 9.92 -2.97
CA LYS A 112 12.41 10.65 -2.28
C LYS A 112 11.05 10.56 -2.97
N GLU A 113 11.00 10.34 -4.28
CA GLU A 113 9.73 10.21 -5.00
C GLU A 113 8.93 8.98 -4.57
N VAL A 114 9.62 7.96 -4.05
CA VAL A 114 9.01 6.76 -3.48
C VAL A 114 8.92 6.87 -1.96
N GLU A 115 9.95 7.36 -1.29
CA GLU A 115 10.00 7.44 0.18
C GLU A 115 8.89 8.32 0.76
N THR A 116 8.67 9.50 0.17
CA THR A 116 7.70 10.47 0.68
C THR A 116 6.26 9.95 0.69
N PRO A 117 5.71 9.43 -0.41
CA PRO A 117 4.35 8.89 -0.40
C PRO A 117 4.23 7.63 0.47
N ILE A 118 5.25 6.78 0.53
CA ILE A 118 5.25 5.61 1.43
C ILE A 118 5.18 6.03 2.89
N ALA A 119 6.00 7.00 3.30
CA ALA A 119 5.97 7.52 4.67
C ALA A 119 4.61 8.13 5.02
N ARG A 120 4.00 8.90 4.12
CA ARG A 120 2.68 9.49 4.29
C ARG A 120 1.59 8.42 4.45
N LEU A 121 1.59 7.41 3.60
CA LEU A 121 0.65 6.29 3.68
C LEU A 121 0.85 5.50 4.98
N ALA A 122 2.09 5.17 5.34
CA ALA A 122 2.38 4.42 6.56
C ALA A 122 1.91 5.16 7.83
N GLN A 123 2.02 6.49 7.84
CA GLN A 123 1.60 7.32 8.96
C GLN A 123 0.08 7.45 9.08
N LEU A 124 -0.62 7.62 7.97
CA LEU A 124 -2.02 8.07 7.97
C LEU A 124 -3.03 7.02 7.49
N ALA A 125 -2.65 6.08 6.63
CA ALA A 125 -3.61 5.29 5.88
C ALA A 125 -4.28 4.13 6.65
N ARG A 126 -3.81 3.81 7.86
CA ARG A 126 -4.32 2.67 8.65
C ARG A 126 -5.82 2.80 8.96
N ALA A 127 -6.27 3.98 9.37
CA ALA A 127 -7.67 4.20 9.76
C ALA A 127 -8.64 4.02 8.59
N ILE A 128 -8.20 4.33 7.37
CA ILE A 128 -9.00 4.24 6.14
C ILE A 128 -8.80 2.94 5.38
N GLY A 129 -8.08 1.96 5.97
CA GLY A 129 -7.96 0.60 5.48
C GLY A 129 -6.96 0.40 4.34
N ILE A 130 -5.95 1.24 4.23
CA ILE A 130 -4.79 1.01 3.36
C ILE A 130 -3.62 0.57 4.23
N HIS A 131 -3.03 -0.58 3.91
CA HIS A 131 -1.94 -1.20 4.63
C HIS A 131 -0.76 -1.43 3.70
N LEU A 132 0.46 -1.34 4.24
CA LEU A 132 1.69 -1.53 3.50
C LEU A 132 2.47 -2.69 4.07
N ILE A 133 2.97 -3.55 3.18
CA ILE A 133 3.99 -4.56 3.45
C ILE A 133 5.18 -4.21 2.58
N VAL A 134 6.27 -3.83 3.21
CA VAL A 134 7.49 -3.42 2.52
C VAL A 134 8.59 -4.39 2.88
N ALA A 135 9.09 -5.11 1.89
CA ALA A 135 10.18 -6.06 2.06
C ALA A 135 11.45 -5.58 1.37
N THR A 136 12.59 -6.02 1.86
CA THR A 136 13.89 -5.83 1.22
C THR A 136 14.87 -6.91 1.64
N GLN A 137 15.69 -7.34 0.70
CA GLN A 137 16.85 -8.23 0.96
C GLN A 137 18.09 -7.44 1.39
N ARG A 138 18.03 -6.09 1.32
CA ARG A 138 19.15 -5.18 1.61
C ARG A 138 18.80 -4.22 2.74
N PRO A 139 18.75 -4.67 4.00
CA PRO A 139 18.36 -3.82 5.12
C PRO A 139 19.51 -2.89 5.57
N SER A 140 20.03 -2.09 4.64
CA SER A 140 21.06 -1.08 4.94
C SER A 140 20.45 0.23 5.42
N VAL A 141 21.26 1.07 6.07
CA VAL A 141 20.82 2.39 6.57
C VAL A 141 20.33 3.33 5.47
N ASN A 142 20.81 3.13 4.23
CA ASN A 142 20.40 3.93 3.07
C ASN A 142 19.03 3.50 2.54
N VAL A 143 18.58 2.30 2.85
CA VAL A 143 17.28 1.74 2.46
C VAL A 143 16.28 1.90 3.59
N ILE A 144 16.67 1.48 4.80
CA ILE A 144 15.84 1.59 6.00
C ILE A 144 16.20 2.91 6.71
N THR A 145 15.75 4.00 6.12
CA THR A 145 16.01 5.36 6.60
C THR A 145 15.32 5.65 7.93
N GLY A 146 15.69 6.77 8.57
CA GLY A 146 15.03 7.23 9.79
C GLY A 146 13.53 7.49 9.59
N ILE A 147 13.12 7.96 8.41
CA ILE A 147 11.72 8.20 8.04
C ILE A 147 10.95 6.88 7.98
N ILE A 148 11.53 5.87 7.33
CA ILE A 148 10.93 4.52 7.27
C ILE A 148 10.81 3.92 8.67
N LYS A 149 11.88 3.98 9.47
CA LYS A 149 11.85 3.44 10.85
C LYS A 149 10.79 4.10 11.73
N ALA A 150 10.60 5.40 11.59
CA ALA A 150 9.62 6.14 12.39
C ALA A 150 8.17 5.75 12.06
N ASN A 151 7.88 5.36 10.82
CA ASN A 151 6.52 5.11 10.34
C ASN A 151 6.15 3.61 10.24
N PHE A 152 7.13 2.71 10.38
CA PHE A 152 6.92 1.26 10.37
C PHE A 152 7.27 0.65 11.73
N PRO A 153 6.33 0.66 12.70
CA PRO A 153 6.59 0.12 14.04
C PRO A 153 6.61 -1.41 14.09
N ALA A 154 5.90 -2.09 13.19
CA ALA A 154 5.88 -3.54 13.09
C ALA A 154 6.96 -3.98 12.09
N ARG A 155 7.93 -4.78 12.57
CA ARG A 155 9.07 -5.23 11.76
C ARG A 155 9.31 -6.72 11.96
N ILE A 156 9.66 -7.39 10.87
CA ILE A 156 10.12 -8.77 10.86
C ILE A 156 11.53 -8.74 10.28
N ALA A 157 12.51 -9.26 11.01
CA ALA A 157 13.89 -9.33 10.56
C ALA A 157 14.35 -10.79 10.54
N PHE A 158 15.02 -11.16 9.47
CA PHE A 158 15.71 -12.43 9.34
C PHE A 158 17.23 -12.23 9.56
N ARG A 159 17.95 -13.32 9.81
CA ARG A 159 19.39 -13.27 10.03
C ARG A 159 20.10 -12.68 8.80
N VAL A 160 21.00 -11.72 9.05
CA VAL A 160 21.91 -11.14 8.06
C VAL A 160 23.35 -11.48 8.39
N SER A 161 24.23 -11.53 7.38
CA SER A 161 25.65 -11.81 7.56
C SER A 161 26.46 -10.57 7.96
N SER A 162 25.97 -9.38 7.60
CA SER A 162 26.63 -8.11 7.89
C SER A 162 26.33 -7.61 9.29
N LYS A 163 27.37 -7.28 10.07
CA LYS A 163 27.22 -6.66 11.40
C LYS A 163 26.57 -5.27 11.32
N ILE A 164 26.81 -4.54 10.24
CA ILE A 164 26.25 -3.20 10.02
C ILE A 164 24.74 -3.32 9.77
N ASP A 165 24.33 -4.21 8.88
CA ASP A 165 22.91 -4.44 8.57
C ASP A 165 22.13 -5.00 9.75
N SER A 166 22.79 -5.79 10.60
CA SER A 166 22.19 -6.32 11.84
C SER A 166 21.86 -5.23 12.86
N ARG A 167 22.44 -4.04 12.74
CA ARG A 167 22.22 -2.89 13.64
C ARG A 167 21.25 -1.87 13.07
N THR A 168 20.85 -2.04 11.82
CA THR A 168 19.88 -1.18 11.14
C THR A 168 18.47 -1.43 11.63
#